data_1911cf4fd78b2c3bd2705a2e972c9b60
#
_entry.id   1911cf4fd78b2c3bd2705a2e972c9b60
#
_cell.length_a   1.000
_cell.length_b   1.000
_cell.length_c   1.000
_cell.angle_alpha   90.00
_cell.angle_beta   90.00
_cell.angle_gamma   90.00
#
_symmetry.space_group_name_H-M   'P 1'
#
loop_
_entity.id
_entity.type
_entity.pdbx_description
1 polymer ?
#
loop_
_entity_poly.entity_id
_entity_poly.type
_entity_poly.pdbx_seq_one_letter_code
_entity_poly.pdbx_strand_id
1 'polypeptide(L)'
;TEALARRALSAEVIVPGRTSVGDVRRFLYDESWRLGYGLWFQPDLRVQRRGADGASSRGFLAVAPEATVIERGDVVHVDVGLSYLGFDTDWQKMAYVLREGETDVPAGLKAAMRNTNTLQNAVMRRHSRPGRLAADVYTDTMAEMKTAGIEAMIYSHPIGLHGHGLGASIDFRATQRADIGQQAQKRLRLGSYTSIELNTATAVPEWDGQKVFVM
;
A
#
# COMPACT_ATOMS: atom_id res chain seq x y z
N THR A 1 2.96 11.27 9.48
CA THR A 1 2.55 9.86 9.24
C THR A 1 3.75 9.01 8.87
N GLU A 2 4.59 9.40 7.88
CA GLU A 2 5.73 8.58 7.42
C GLU A 2 6.68 8.16 8.56
N ALA A 3 7.08 9.09 9.41
CA ALA A 3 7.98 8.79 10.53
C ALA A 3 7.40 7.74 11.48
N LEU A 4 6.10 7.82 11.75
CA LEU A 4 5.38 6.85 12.59
C LEU A 4 5.35 5.46 11.92
N ALA A 5 5.01 5.39 10.63
CA ALA A 5 5.00 4.13 9.88
C ALA A 5 6.40 3.49 9.83
N ARG A 6 7.47 4.30 9.66
CA ARG A 6 8.86 3.83 9.68
C ARG A 6 9.27 3.26 11.03
N ARG A 7 8.90 3.92 12.13
CA ARG A 7 9.17 3.43 13.48
C ARG A 7 8.42 2.12 13.75
N ALA A 8 7.15 2.04 13.36
CA ALA A 8 6.33 0.85 13.53
C ALA A 8 6.93 -0.39 12.84
N LEU A 9 7.63 -0.19 11.71
CA LEU A 9 8.29 -1.25 10.93
C LEU A 9 9.80 -1.41 11.24
N SER A 10 10.31 -0.74 12.26
CA SER A 10 11.73 -0.81 12.62
C SER A 10 12.00 -1.82 13.75
N ALA A 11 13.29 -2.09 14.02
CA ALA A 11 13.72 -2.90 15.14
C ALA A 11 13.42 -2.28 16.52
N GLU A 12 12.95 -1.04 16.57
CA GLU A 12 12.43 -0.43 17.81
C GLU A 12 11.12 -1.14 18.25
N VAL A 13 10.33 -1.60 17.30
CA VAL A 13 9.00 -2.19 17.54
C VAL A 13 9.00 -3.68 17.21
N ILE A 14 9.57 -4.07 16.06
CA ILE A 14 9.53 -5.46 15.59
C ILE A 14 10.76 -6.22 16.08
N VAL A 15 10.52 -7.15 17.01
CA VAL A 15 11.47 -8.18 17.42
C VAL A 15 10.98 -9.49 16.78
N PRO A 16 11.67 -10.01 15.75
CA PRO A 16 11.24 -11.23 15.05
C PRO A 16 11.07 -12.42 16.00
N GLY A 17 10.02 -13.21 15.80
CA GLY A 17 9.65 -14.34 16.66
C GLY A 17 8.97 -13.96 17.97
N ARG A 18 8.75 -12.65 18.22
CA ARG A 18 8.11 -12.18 19.45
C ARG A 18 6.99 -11.17 19.21
N THR A 19 7.23 -10.18 18.35
CA THR A 19 6.26 -9.12 18.07
C THR A 19 5.16 -9.65 17.15
N SER A 20 3.91 -9.50 17.58
CA SER A 20 2.75 -9.82 16.76
C SER A 20 2.27 -8.61 15.94
N VAL A 21 1.44 -8.85 14.95
CA VAL A 21 0.72 -7.82 14.20
C VAL A 21 -0.09 -6.92 15.14
N GLY A 22 -0.75 -7.51 16.14
CA GLY A 22 -1.49 -6.77 17.17
C GLY A 22 -0.60 -5.84 18.00
N ASP A 23 0.64 -6.22 18.29
CA ASP A 23 1.58 -5.36 19.02
C ASP A 23 1.98 -4.15 18.19
N VAL A 24 2.25 -4.33 16.89
CA VAL A 24 2.57 -3.21 15.98
C VAL A 24 1.36 -2.28 15.85
N ARG A 25 0.15 -2.83 15.73
CA ARG A 25 -1.09 -2.03 15.67
C ARG A 25 -1.29 -1.22 16.95
N ARG A 26 -1.07 -1.82 18.11
CA ARG A 26 -1.17 -1.16 19.41
C ARG A 26 -0.16 -0.01 19.52
N PHE A 27 1.09 -0.25 19.10
CA PHE A 27 2.11 0.80 19.03
C PHE A 27 1.63 2.01 18.18
N LEU A 28 1.01 1.76 17.02
CA LEU A 28 0.48 2.84 16.17
C LEU A 28 -0.63 3.63 16.87
N TYR A 29 -1.53 2.97 17.59
CA TYR A 29 -2.57 3.64 18.39
C TYR A 29 -1.96 4.48 19.53
N ASP A 30 -1.07 3.91 20.32
CA ASP A 30 -0.48 4.55 21.48
C ASP A 30 0.35 5.78 21.07
N GLU A 31 1.17 5.66 20.02
CA GLU A 31 1.98 6.76 19.53
C GLU A 31 1.14 7.87 18.86
N SER A 32 0.10 7.51 18.11
CA SER A 32 -0.82 8.51 17.55
C SER A 32 -1.50 9.30 18.66
N TRP A 33 -1.99 8.62 19.68
CA TRP A 33 -2.59 9.24 20.85
C TRP A 33 -1.61 10.16 21.59
N ARG A 34 -0.38 9.67 21.88
CA ARG A 34 0.67 10.42 22.54
C ARG A 34 1.05 11.70 21.79
N LEU A 35 1.00 11.68 20.46
CA LEU A 35 1.31 12.81 19.59
C LEU A 35 0.12 13.74 19.35
N GLY A 36 -1.06 13.43 19.88
CA GLY A 36 -2.27 14.23 19.73
C GLY A 36 -2.93 14.12 18.36
N TYR A 37 -2.70 13.01 17.63
CA TYR A 37 -3.32 12.74 16.32
C TYR A 37 -4.47 11.74 16.44
N GLY A 38 -5.54 11.97 15.68
CA GLY A 38 -6.57 10.98 15.44
C GLY A 38 -6.13 9.97 14.37
N LEU A 39 -6.81 8.83 14.34
CA LEU A 39 -6.75 7.87 13.23
C LEU A 39 -8.13 7.86 12.56
N TRP A 40 -8.20 7.95 11.24
CA TRP A 40 -9.48 7.92 10.54
C TRP A 40 -9.88 6.51 10.06
N PHE A 41 -8.93 5.57 10.13
CA PHE A 41 -9.20 4.13 10.00
C PHE A 41 -8.27 3.32 10.92
N GLN A 42 -8.66 2.07 11.15
CA GLN A 42 -7.83 1.14 11.90
C GLN A 42 -6.55 0.82 11.09
N PRO A 43 -5.35 0.98 11.66
CA PRO A 43 -4.12 0.62 10.97
C PRO A 43 -4.18 -0.80 10.41
N ASP A 44 -3.96 -0.94 9.10
CA ASP A 44 -3.99 -2.20 8.39
C ASP A 44 -2.56 -2.76 8.28
N LEU A 45 -2.38 -3.99 8.75
CA LEU A 45 -1.11 -4.69 8.68
C LEU A 45 -1.28 -5.99 7.90
N ARG A 46 -0.33 -6.25 7.01
CA ARG A 46 -0.28 -7.44 6.17
C ARG A 46 1.09 -8.06 6.25
N VAL A 47 1.15 -9.39 6.23
CA VAL A 47 2.40 -10.14 6.31
C VAL A 47 2.45 -11.13 5.16
N GLN A 48 3.53 -11.10 4.41
CA GLN A 48 3.82 -12.09 3.39
C GLN A 48 5.02 -12.92 3.84
N ARG A 49 4.87 -14.23 3.73
CA ARG A 49 5.88 -15.20 4.13
C ARG A 49 6.11 -16.20 3.01
N ARG A 50 7.38 -16.58 2.78
CA ARG A 50 7.71 -17.62 1.82
C ARG A 50 6.98 -18.92 2.18
N GLY A 51 6.35 -19.54 1.18
CA GLY A 51 5.60 -20.79 1.35
C GLY A 51 4.22 -20.65 1.96
N ALA A 52 3.77 -19.41 2.30
CA ALA A 52 2.43 -19.15 2.77
C ALA A 52 1.59 -18.43 1.70
N ASP A 53 0.35 -18.86 1.52
CA ASP A 53 -0.60 -18.15 0.68
C ASP A 53 -1.19 -16.98 1.48
N GLY A 54 -0.83 -15.76 1.10
CA GLY A 54 -1.33 -14.53 1.75
C GLY A 54 -2.36 -13.79 0.91
N ALA A 55 -2.68 -14.28 -0.30
CA ALA A 55 -3.61 -13.60 -1.18
C ALA A 55 -5.05 -13.69 -0.68
N SER A 56 -5.76 -12.55 -0.69
CA SER A 56 -7.19 -12.52 -0.42
C SER A 56 -7.98 -12.89 -1.67
N SER A 57 -9.28 -13.19 -1.52
CA SER A 57 -10.21 -13.46 -2.62
C SER A 57 -10.36 -12.32 -3.64
N ARG A 58 -9.84 -11.12 -3.32
CA ARG A 58 -9.88 -9.93 -4.19
C ARG A 58 -8.57 -9.69 -4.95
N GLY A 59 -7.59 -10.60 -4.91
CA GLY A 59 -6.27 -10.39 -5.48
C GLY A 59 -5.38 -9.41 -4.69
N PHE A 60 -5.84 -8.95 -3.53
CA PHE A 60 -5.02 -8.23 -2.56
C PHE A 60 -4.40 -9.18 -1.57
N LEU A 61 -3.29 -8.78 -1.00
CA LEU A 61 -2.76 -9.42 0.19
C LEU A 61 -3.79 -9.28 1.35
N ALA A 62 -4.09 -10.38 2.02
CA ALA A 62 -5.03 -10.36 3.16
C ALA A 62 -4.46 -9.58 4.35
N VAL A 63 -5.35 -8.92 5.09
CA VAL A 63 -5.01 -8.35 6.41
C VAL A 63 -4.61 -9.49 7.33
N ALA A 64 -3.47 -9.35 7.99
CA ALA A 64 -2.96 -10.37 8.88
C ALA A 64 -3.74 -10.39 10.21
N PRO A 65 -4.08 -11.59 10.75
CA PRO A 65 -4.65 -11.73 12.09
C PRO A 65 -3.73 -11.09 13.15
N GLU A 66 -4.30 -10.51 14.19
CA GLU A 66 -3.54 -9.85 15.26
C GLU A 66 -2.52 -10.76 15.95
N ALA A 67 -2.87 -12.05 16.08
CA ALA A 67 -1.99 -13.05 16.70
C ALA A 67 -0.82 -13.50 15.79
N THR A 68 -0.76 -13.03 14.54
CA THR A 68 0.33 -13.37 13.62
C THR A 68 1.65 -12.81 14.16
N VAL A 69 2.56 -13.69 14.54
CA VAL A 69 3.92 -13.31 14.95
C VAL A 69 4.75 -13.03 13.69
N ILE A 70 5.44 -11.89 13.69
CA ILE A 70 6.33 -11.46 12.61
C ILE A 70 7.65 -12.20 12.75
N GLU A 71 8.09 -12.85 11.68
CA GLU A 71 9.26 -13.71 11.65
C GLU A 71 10.36 -13.14 10.73
N ARG A 72 11.58 -13.66 10.89
CA ARG A 72 12.65 -13.38 9.93
C ARG A 72 12.30 -13.91 8.54
N GLY A 73 12.50 -13.08 7.54
CA GLY A 73 12.15 -13.39 6.15
C GLY A 73 10.75 -12.93 5.75
N ASP A 74 9.96 -12.36 6.66
CA ASP A 74 8.66 -11.76 6.32
C ASP A 74 8.81 -10.43 5.60
N VAL A 75 7.88 -10.16 4.69
CA VAL A 75 7.59 -8.82 4.17
C VAL A 75 6.36 -8.31 4.89
N VAL A 76 6.51 -7.22 5.63
CA VAL A 76 5.45 -6.59 6.42
C VAL A 76 5.02 -5.29 5.75
N HIS A 77 3.72 -5.12 5.60
CA HIS A 77 3.10 -3.90 5.10
C HIS A 77 2.30 -3.24 6.23
N VAL A 78 2.35 -1.94 6.31
CA VAL A 78 1.48 -1.11 7.14
C VAL A 78 0.81 -0.06 6.28
N ASP A 79 -0.48 0.13 6.56
CA ASP A 79 -1.30 1.23 6.04
C ASP A 79 -1.88 1.98 7.24
N VAL A 80 -1.64 3.29 7.30
CA VAL A 80 -2.04 4.13 8.44
C VAL A 80 -2.39 5.55 8.00
N GLY A 81 -3.54 6.03 8.45
CA GLY A 81 -4.02 7.38 8.19
C GLY A 81 -4.19 8.18 9.47
N LEU A 82 -3.48 9.30 9.58
CA LEU A 82 -3.62 10.24 10.69
C LEU A 82 -4.56 11.37 10.32
N SER A 83 -5.36 11.81 11.28
CA SER A 83 -6.18 13.01 11.20
C SER A 83 -5.61 14.10 12.11
N TYR A 84 -5.44 15.30 11.58
CA TYR A 84 -5.00 16.46 12.33
C TYR A 84 -5.65 17.74 11.78
N LEU A 85 -6.36 18.47 12.63
CA LEU A 85 -7.04 19.72 12.27
C LEU A 85 -7.94 19.62 11.02
N GLY A 86 -8.58 18.48 10.82
CA GLY A 86 -9.44 18.22 9.65
C GLY A 86 -8.69 17.82 8.38
N PHE A 87 -7.38 17.61 8.44
CA PHE A 87 -6.60 17.02 7.35
C PHE A 87 -6.32 15.56 7.65
N ASP A 88 -6.61 14.71 6.68
CA ASP A 88 -6.31 13.29 6.75
C ASP A 88 -5.09 12.96 5.89
N THR A 89 -4.28 12.03 6.35
CA THR A 89 -3.19 11.43 5.59
C THR A 89 -3.52 9.97 5.30
N ASP A 90 -2.92 9.43 4.27
CA ASP A 90 -3.02 8.05 3.90
C ASP A 90 -1.63 7.59 3.48
N TRP A 91 -1.06 6.62 4.19
CA TRP A 91 0.36 6.30 4.05
C TRP A 91 0.64 4.82 4.19
N GLN A 92 1.16 4.25 3.13
CA GLN A 92 1.58 2.87 3.10
C GLN A 92 3.11 2.75 3.16
N LYS A 93 3.60 1.73 3.86
CA LYS A 93 5.03 1.42 3.97
C LYS A 93 5.23 -0.08 4.08
N MET A 94 6.33 -0.54 3.49
CA MET A 94 6.73 -1.93 3.59
C MET A 94 8.14 -2.06 4.17
N ALA A 95 8.37 -3.18 4.85
CA ALA A 95 9.69 -3.59 5.33
C ALA A 95 9.88 -5.09 5.14
N TYR A 96 11.12 -5.49 4.89
CA TYR A 96 11.54 -6.87 4.93
C TYR A 96 12.30 -7.15 6.23
N VAL A 97 11.91 -8.20 6.92
CA VAL A 97 12.58 -8.62 8.16
C VAL A 97 13.78 -9.50 7.78
N LEU A 98 14.98 -8.94 7.83
CA LEU A 98 16.21 -9.64 7.44
C LEU A 98 16.33 -11.00 8.13
N ARG A 99 16.72 -12.03 7.38
CA ARG A 99 17.12 -13.34 7.92
C ARG A 99 18.46 -13.23 8.61
N GLU A 100 18.80 -14.24 9.37
CA GLU A 100 20.12 -14.33 9.96
C GLU A 100 21.21 -14.37 8.88
N GLY A 101 22.23 -13.53 9.04
CA GLY A 101 23.32 -13.38 8.07
C GLY A 101 23.02 -12.48 6.86
N GLU A 102 21.77 -12.07 6.65
CA GLU A 102 21.46 -11.09 5.62
C GLU A 102 21.81 -9.67 6.08
N THR A 103 22.45 -8.91 5.19
CA THR A 103 22.81 -7.50 5.42
C THR A 103 21.95 -6.54 4.60
N ASP A 104 21.17 -7.06 3.66
CA ASP A 104 20.31 -6.27 2.76
C ASP A 104 19.15 -7.12 2.24
N VAL A 105 18.14 -6.44 1.69
CA VAL A 105 16.95 -7.05 1.10
C VAL A 105 17.33 -7.90 -0.12
N PRO A 106 16.80 -9.14 -0.28
CA PRO A 106 17.01 -9.98 -1.45
C PRO A 106 16.74 -9.29 -2.79
N ALA A 107 17.52 -9.67 -3.81
CA ALA A 107 17.47 -9.00 -5.12
C ALA A 107 16.10 -9.08 -5.79
N GLY A 108 15.38 -10.20 -5.66
CA GLY A 108 14.02 -10.38 -6.17
C GLY A 108 13.01 -9.46 -5.51
N LEU A 109 13.10 -9.26 -4.18
CA LEU A 109 12.24 -8.32 -3.47
C LEU A 109 12.54 -6.87 -3.87
N LYS A 110 13.81 -6.51 -4.09
CA LYS A 110 14.17 -5.21 -4.66
C LYS A 110 13.64 -5.03 -6.08
N ALA A 111 13.61 -6.08 -6.89
CA ALA A 111 13.00 -6.04 -8.22
C ALA A 111 11.48 -5.82 -8.13
N ALA A 112 10.80 -6.49 -7.20
CA ALA A 112 9.37 -6.26 -6.94
C ALA A 112 9.08 -4.80 -6.56
N MET A 113 9.89 -4.20 -5.68
CA MET A 113 9.77 -2.77 -5.35
C MET A 113 10.01 -1.86 -6.56
N ARG A 114 10.97 -2.19 -7.45
CA ARG A 114 11.17 -1.41 -8.69
C ARG A 114 9.95 -1.45 -9.60
N ASN A 115 9.26 -2.59 -9.70
CA ASN A 115 8.03 -2.71 -10.48
C ASN A 115 6.94 -1.80 -9.92
N THR A 116 6.74 -1.78 -8.61
CA THR A 116 5.79 -0.87 -7.96
C THR A 116 6.17 0.60 -8.16
N ASN A 117 7.45 0.95 -8.03
CA ASN A 117 7.91 2.31 -8.31
C ASN A 117 7.68 2.70 -9.78
N THR A 118 7.76 1.77 -10.71
CA THR A 118 7.44 1.99 -12.14
C THR A 118 5.95 2.33 -12.30
N LEU A 119 5.07 1.55 -11.69
CA LEU A 119 3.64 1.80 -11.66
C LEU A 119 3.32 3.15 -11.01
N GLN A 120 3.88 3.42 -9.83
CA GLN A 120 3.70 4.68 -9.11
C GLN A 120 4.11 5.89 -9.96
N ASN A 121 5.27 5.82 -10.62
CA ASN A 121 5.73 6.89 -11.52
C ASN A 121 4.83 7.03 -12.76
N ALA A 122 4.26 5.93 -13.28
CA ALA A 122 3.29 6.00 -14.37
C ALA A 122 2.05 6.79 -13.95
N VAL A 123 1.44 6.43 -12.82
CA VAL A 123 0.28 7.15 -12.28
C VAL A 123 0.63 8.61 -12.02
N MET A 124 1.64 8.88 -11.18
CA MET A 124 1.91 10.23 -10.67
C MET A 124 2.46 11.17 -11.72
N ARG A 125 3.47 10.73 -12.48
CA ARG A 125 4.29 11.62 -13.30
C ARG A 125 3.93 11.62 -14.76
N ARG A 126 3.37 10.51 -15.30
CA ARG A 126 3.08 10.40 -16.72
C ARG A 126 1.62 10.61 -17.04
N HIS A 127 0.73 9.94 -16.33
CA HIS A 127 -0.68 9.90 -16.71
C HIS A 127 -1.58 10.86 -15.93
N SER A 128 -1.33 11.14 -14.65
CA SER A 128 -2.12 12.09 -13.89
C SER A 128 -1.81 13.53 -14.29
N ARG A 129 -2.75 14.17 -14.98
CA ARG A 129 -2.68 15.57 -15.39
C ARG A 129 -4.02 16.25 -15.15
N PRO A 130 -4.05 17.53 -14.74
CA PRO A 130 -5.30 18.27 -14.63
C PRO A 130 -6.09 18.22 -15.93
N GLY A 131 -7.40 17.99 -15.81
CA GLY A 131 -8.33 17.88 -16.93
C GLY A 131 -8.53 16.46 -17.47
N ARG A 132 -7.67 15.49 -17.19
CA ARG A 132 -7.87 14.10 -17.61
C ARG A 132 -8.97 13.43 -16.79
N LEU A 133 -9.73 12.54 -17.42
CA LEU A 133 -10.61 11.62 -16.71
C LEU A 133 -9.80 10.60 -15.91
N ALA A 134 -10.24 10.27 -14.71
CA ALA A 134 -9.58 9.25 -13.90
C ALA A 134 -9.61 7.88 -14.58
N ALA A 135 -10.69 7.54 -15.29
CA ALA A 135 -10.79 6.32 -16.10
C ALA A 135 -9.71 6.24 -17.20
N ASP A 136 -9.42 7.36 -17.87
CA ASP A 136 -8.37 7.39 -18.91
C ASP A 136 -6.99 7.21 -18.29
N VAL A 137 -6.75 7.84 -17.13
CA VAL A 137 -5.48 7.65 -16.38
C VAL A 137 -5.29 6.19 -15.98
N TYR A 138 -6.34 5.54 -15.50
CA TYR A 138 -6.32 4.12 -15.19
C TYR A 138 -5.98 3.27 -16.42
N THR A 139 -6.73 3.47 -17.51
CA THR A 139 -6.59 2.66 -18.73
C THR A 139 -5.20 2.78 -19.33
N ASP A 140 -4.68 4.00 -19.46
CA ASP A 140 -3.36 4.22 -20.07
C ASP A 140 -2.23 3.69 -19.17
N THR A 141 -2.37 3.85 -17.84
CA THR A 141 -1.39 3.28 -16.90
C THR A 141 -1.37 1.76 -16.99
N MET A 142 -2.54 1.12 -17.00
CA MET A 142 -2.62 -0.35 -17.09
C MET A 142 -2.10 -0.89 -18.43
N ALA A 143 -2.32 -0.17 -19.53
CA ALA A 143 -1.75 -0.51 -20.83
C ALA A 143 -0.21 -0.42 -20.82
N GLU A 144 0.35 0.60 -20.18
CA GLU A 144 1.80 0.73 -20.00
C GLU A 144 2.38 -0.41 -19.16
N MET A 145 1.73 -0.76 -18.05
CA MET A 145 2.17 -1.87 -17.19
C MET A 145 2.11 -3.22 -17.90
N LYS A 146 1.05 -3.45 -18.68
CA LYS A 146 0.93 -4.66 -19.52
C LYS A 146 2.08 -4.76 -20.51
N THR A 147 2.44 -3.66 -21.17
CA THR A 147 3.57 -3.61 -22.14
C THR A 147 4.91 -3.87 -21.43
N ALA A 148 5.06 -3.40 -20.20
CA ALA A 148 6.24 -3.64 -19.36
C ALA A 148 6.29 -5.03 -18.72
N GLY A 149 5.26 -5.88 -18.91
CA GLY A 149 5.15 -7.20 -18.29
C GLY A 149 4.96 -7.14 -16.77
N ILE A 150 4.41 -6.03 -16.24
CA ILE A 150 4.18 -5.82 -14.81
C ILE A 150 2.71 -6.10 -14.49
N GLU A 151 2.47 -7.07 -13.61
CA GLU A 151 1.15 -7.34 -13.07
C GLU A 151 0.83 -6.28 -12.01
N ALA A 152 -0.19 -5.47 -12.27
CA ALA A 152 -0.48 -4.25 -11.51
C ALA A 152 -1.95 -4.12 -11.15
N MET A 153 -2.22 -3.40 -10.06
CA MET A 153 -3.55 -2.99 -9.64
C MET A 153 -3.49 -1.56 -9.09
N ILE A 154 -4.49 -0.74 -9.39
CA ILE A 154 -4.61 0.63 -8.91
C ILE A 154 -5.98 0.79 -8.23
N TYR A 155 -5.98 1.35 -7.03
CA TYR A 155 -7.18 1.64 -6.23
C TYR A 155 -7.07 2.99 -5.53
N SER A 156 -6.45 3.95 -6.21
CA SER A 156 -6.24 5.33 -5.76
C SER A 156 -7.57 6.09 -5.67
N HIS A 157 -7.75 6.79 -4.59
CA HIS A 157 -8.98 7.52 -4.29
C HIS A 157 -8.69 8.95 -3.83
N PRO A 158 -9.67 9.88 -3.93
CA PRO A 158 -9.50 11.22 -3.38
C PRO A 158 -9.51 11.16 -1.85
N ILE A 159 -8.65 11.97 -1.24
CA ILE A 159 -8.64 12.19 0.21
C ILE A 159 -9.32 13.53 0.49
N GLY A 160 -10.09 13.58 1.57
CA GLY A 160 -10.81 14.77 1.98
C GLY A 160 -10.83 14.92 3.49
N LEU A 161 -11.76 15.73 3.97
CA LEU A 161 -12.15 15.74 5.36
C LEU A 161 -12.84 14.41 5.67
N HIS A 162 -12.44 13.74 6.73
CA HIS A 162 -12.96 12.43 7.15
C HIS A 162 -12.61 11.26 6.20
N GLY A 163 -11.42 11.25 5.63
CA GLY A 163 -10.90 10.14 4.82
C GLY A 163 -11.24 10.26 3.34
N HIS A 164 -11.96 9.28 2.79
CA HIS A 164 -12.29 9.24 1.37
C HIS A 164 -13.08 10.46 0.91
N GLY A 165 -12.54 11.20 -0.06
CA GLY A 165 -13.18 12.38 -0.64
C GLY A 165 -14.13 12.06 -1.81
N LEU A 166 -14.78 13.12 -2.34
CA LEU A 166 -15.74 13.03 -3.44
C LEU A 166 -15.11 13.28 -4.83
N GLY A 167 -13.80 13.31 -4.93
CA GLY A 167 -13.08 13.62 -6.15
C GLY A 167 -13.02 12.49 -7.17
N ALA A 168 -12.05 12.59 -8.08
CA ALA A 168 -11.78 11.58 -9.10
C ALA A 168 -11.05 10.38 -8.47
N SER A 169 -11.47 9.15 -8.82
CA SER A 169 -10.82 7.89 -8.40
C SER A 169 -10.21 7.18 -9.60
N ILE A 170 -8.95 6.79 -9.47
CA ILE A 170 -8.23 5.96 -10.43
C ILE A 170 -8.27 4.53 -9.87
N ASP A 171 -9.30 3.77 -10.24
CA ASP A 171 -9.65 2.55 -9.50
C ASP A 171 -10.13 1.42 -10.41
N PHE A 172 -9.58 0.21 -10.20
CA PHE A 172 -9.96 -1.00 -10.95
C PHE A 172 -11.43 -1.39 -10.72
N ARG A 173 -12.03 -0.99 -9.61
CA ARG A 173 -13.43 -1.28 -9.30
C ARG A 173 -14.42 -0.41 -10.06
N ALA A 174 -13.94 0.57 -10.84
CA ALA A 174 -14.79 1.50 -11.58
C ALA A 174 -15.81 0.82 -12.51
N THR A 175 -15.51 -0.39 -12.99
CA THR A 175 -16.41 -1.19 -13.83
C THR A 175 -17.34 -2.12 -13.04
N GLN A 176 -17.13 -2.26 -11.74
CA GLN A 176 -17.83 -3.21 -10.87
C GLN A 176 -18.79 -2.55 -9.88
N ARG A 177 -18.56 -1.28 -9.56
CA ARG A 177 -19.30 -0.51 -8.56
C ARG A 177 -19.75 0.83 -9.12
N ALA A 178 -21.04 1.11 -9.07
CA ALA A 178 -21.62 2.33 -9.64
C ALA A 178 -21.08 3.62 -9.00
N ASP A 179 -20.85 3.62 -7.68
CA ASP A 179 -20.29 4.77 -6.96
C ASP A 179 -18.84 5.09 -7.41
N ILE A 180 -17.99 4.07 -7.52
CA ILE A 180 -16.62 4.21 -8.02
C ILE A 180 -16.63 4.56 -9.51
N GLY A 181 -17.54 3.97 -10.30
CA GLY A 181 -17.71 4.31 -11.71
C GLY A 181 -18.01 5.79 -11.94
N GLN A 182 -18.85 6.39 -11.11
CA GLN A 182 -19.11 7.83 -11.16
C GLN A 182 -17.86 8.66 -10.82
N GLN A 183 -17.05 8.24 -9.85
CA GLN A 183 -15.80 8.93 -9.51
C GLN A 183 -14.75 8.77 -10.61
N ALA A 184 -14.69 7.64 -11.29
CA ALA A 184 -13.78 7.42 -12.41
C ALA A 184 -14.09 8.34 -13.62
N GLN A 185 -15.35 8.77 -13.78
CA GLN A 185 -15.75 9.72 -14.81
C GLN A 185 -15.49 11.19 -14.44
N LYS A 186 -14.96 11.46 -13.26
CA LYS A 186 -14.54 12.80 -12.88
C LYS A 186 -13.16 13.13 -13.44
N ARG A 187 -12.95 14.41 -13.70
CA ARG A 187 -11.65 14.92 -14.15
C ARG A 187 -10.75 15.26 -12.96
N LEU A 188 -9.49 14.91 -13.07
CA LEU A 188 -8.45 15.36 -12.14
C LEU A 188 -8.38 16.90 -12.20
N ARG A 189 -8.30 17.54 -11.06
CA ARG A 189 -8.24 19.00 -10.94
C ARG A 189 -6.91 19.41 -10.34
N LEU A 190 -6.44 20.59 -10.74
CA LEU A 190 -5.30 21.22 -10.09
C LEU A 190 -5.63 21.47 -8.60
N GLY A 191 -4.71 21.13 -7.72
CA GLY A 191 -4.93 21.27 -6.27
C GLY A 191 -5.80 20.17 -5.64
N SER A 192 -6.23 19.13 -6.40
CA SER A 192 -6.86 17.97 -5.78
C SER A 192 -5.85 17.12 -5.01
N TYR A 193 -6.32 16.53 -3.92
CA TYR A 193 -5.55 15.64 -3.06
C TYR A 193 -6.06 14.22 -3.21
N THR A 194 -5.16 13.31 -3.58
CA THR A 194 -5.51 11.93 -3.93
C THR A 194 -4.46 10.99 -3.33
N SER A 195 -4.88 9.88 -2.75
CA SER A 195 -3.99 8.79 -2.38
C SER A 195 -3.34 8.19 -3.64
N ILE A 196 -2.16 7.63 -3.48
CA ILE A 196 -1.56 6.77 -4.49
C ILE A 196 -1.52 5.37 -3.93
N GLU A 197 -2.64 4.70 -4.07
CA GLU A 197 -2.81 3.32 -3.64
C GLU A 197 -2.81 2.40 -4.85
N LEU A 198 -1.87 1.49 -4.83
CA LEU A 198 -1.61 0.56 -5.93
C LEU A 198 -0.76 -0.60 -5.44
N ASN A 199 -0.75 -1.69 -6.18
CA ASN A 199 0.21 -2.77 -5.95
C ASN A 199 0.68 -3.40 -7.24
N THR A 200 1.80 -4.09 -7.17
CA THR A 200 2.27 -5.02 -8.19
C THR A 200 2.45 -6.40 -7.59
N ALA A 201 2.19 -7.44 -8.37
CA ALA A 201 2.51 -8.82 -8.02
C ALA A 201 3.73 -9.26 -8.84
N THR A 202 4.82 -9.61 -8.16
CA THR A 202 6.08 -9.99 -8.82
C THR A 202 6.54 -11.35 -8.31
N ALA A 203 6.85 -12.29 -9.23
CA ALA A 203 7.45 -13.56 -8.88
C ALA A 203 8.89 -13.34 -8.36
N VAL A 204 9.19 -13.83 -7.17
CA VAL A 204 10.47 -13.64 -6.49
C VAL A 204 11.25 -14.96 -6.51
N PRO A 205 12.42 -15.01 -7.18
CA PRO A 205 13.22 -16.24 -7.29
C PRO A 205 13.62 -16.83 -5.93
N GLU A 206 13.99 -15.98 -4.97
CA GLU A 206 14.37 -16.41 -3.61
C GLU A 206 13.19 -17.00 -2.80
N TRP A 207 11.98 -16.86 -3.32
CA TRP A 207 10.74 -17.42 -2.79
C TRP A 207 10.16 -18.51 -3.72
N ASP A 208 11.02 -19.21 -4.45
CA ASP A 208 10.65 -20.30 -5.38
C ASP A 208 9.62 -19.84 -6.45
N GLY A 209 9.69 -18.59 -6.87
CA GLY A 209 8.76 -18.01 -7.82
C GLY A 209 7.42 -17.59 -7.23
N GLN A 210 7.23 -17.66 -5.92
CA GLN A 210 6.03 -17.13 -5.26
C GLN A 210 5.87 -15.64 -5.58
N LYS A 211 4.65 -15.24 -5.89
CA LYS A 211 4.33 -13.82 -6.11
C LYS A 211 4.35 -13.05 -4.79
N VAL A 212 5.08 -11.95 -4.78
CA VAL A 212 5.08 -10.98 -3.69
C VAL A 212 4.33 -9.73 -4.15
N PHE A 213 3.40 -9.30 -3.33
CA PHE A 213 2.65 -8.07 -3.53
C PHE A 213 3.43 -6.91 -2.88
N VAL A 214 3.74 -5.89 -3.67
CA VAL A 214 4.37 -4.66 -3.18
C VAL A 214 3.41 -3.50 -3.41
N MET A 215 3.07 -2.82 -2.31
CA MET A 215 2.07 -1.75 -2.23
C MET A 215 2.72 -0.42 -1.91
#